data_0a379bb23680eb20d93f28bfb54391d4
#
_entry.id   0a379bb23680eb20d93f28bfb54391d4
#
_cell.length_a   1.000
_cell.length_b   1.000
_cell.length_c   1.000
_cell.angle_alpha   90.00
_cell.angle_beta   90.00
_cell.angle_gamma   90.00
#
_symmetry.space_group_name_H-M   'P 1'
#
loop_
_entity.id
_entity.type
_entity.pdbx_description
1 polymer ?
#
loop_
_entity_poly.entity_id
_entity_poly.type
_entity_poly.pdbx_seq_one_letter_code
_entity_poly.pdbx_strand_id
1 'polypeptide(L)'
;FVVPQALYTTEGTLILPCGTKIVAEVTNVEKPKWFNKNARVSLIFRKIVFPDNTCIDIKARPFTKDCKLKEGPWTTAGKLTLSTLTLGAAGAGAGVGFAFIPNPAKIGTGLAIGIPVGCSVGLVLGLITPGCHYKAKKGEAVYAILLDQLSICK
;
A
#
# COMPACT_ATOMS: atom_id res chain seq x y z
N PHE A 1 3.14 -17.79 -0.35
CA PHE A 1 2.81 -17.47 1.05
C PHE A 1 3.14 -18.69 1.93
N VAL A 2 3.46 -18.44 3.20
CA VAL A 2 3.75 -19.49 4.18
C VAL A 2 2.92 -19.23 5.43
N VAL A 3 2.33 -20.28 5.99
CA VAL A 3 1.56 -20.20 7.23
C VAL A 3 2.54 -20.14 8.41
N PRO A 4 2.60 -19.03 9.17
CA PRO A 4 3.59 -18.86 10.22
C PRO A 4 3.26 -19.61 11.50
N GLN A 5 1.97 -19.89 11.74
CA GLN A 5 1.48 -20.58 12.92
C GLN A 5 0.45 -21.63 12.53
N ALA A 6 0.43 -22.74 13.25
CA ALA A 6 -0.56 -23.79 13.02
C ALA A 6 -1.99 -23.24 13.25
N LEU A 7 -2.90 -23.58 12.35
CA LEU A 7 -4.31 -23.19 12.42
C LEU A 7 -5.14 -24.37 12.92
N TYR A 8 -5.99 -24.09 13.90
CA TYR A 8 -6.89 -25.08 14.51
C TYR A 8 -8.34 -24.65 14.34
N THR A 9 -9.26 -25.60 14.33
CA THR A 9 -10.70 -25.35 14.45
C THR A 9 -11.04 -24.84 15.86
N THR A 10 -12.26 -24.34 16.05
CA THR A 10 -12.81 -24.02 17.38
C THR A 10 -12.86 -25.24 18.31
N GLU A 11 -12.87 -26.45 17.75
CA GLU A 11 -12.87 -27.74 18.45
C GLU A 11 -11.45 -28.29 18.73
N GLY A 12 -10.40 -27.52 18.38
CA GLY A 12 -9.01 -27.91 18.61
C GLY A 12 -8.41 -28.84 17.56
N THR A 13 -9.13 -29.13 16.46
CA THR A 13 -8.58 -29.96 15.36
C THR A 13 -7.62 -29.17 14.51
N LEU A 14 -6.43 -29.70 14.25
CA LEU A 14 -5.41 -29.07 13.40
C LEU A 14 -5.88 -29.04 11.94
N ILE A 15 -6.00 -27.84 11.37
CA ILE A 15 -6.38 -27.65 9.96
C ILE A 15 -5.12 -27.50 9.08
N LEU A 16 -4.24 -26.58 9.46
CA LEU A 16 -3.03 -26.28 8.69
C LEU A 16 -1.82 -26.24 9.63
N PRO A 17 -0.83 -27.12 9.45
CA PRO A 17 0.40 -27.09 10.23
C PRO A 17 1.25 -25.85 9.87
N CYS A 18 2.10 -25.43 10.80
CA CYS A 18 3.11 -24.42 10.56
C CYS A 18 4.02 -24.84 9.39
N GLY A 19 4.45 -23.88 8.58
CA GLY A 19 5.29 -24.12 7.42
C GLY A 19 4.54 -24.55 6.15
N THR A 20 3.23 -24.73 6.22
CA THR A 20 2.39 -24.98 5.03
C THR A 20 2.57 -23.85 4.03
N LYS A 21 2.80 -24.19 2.77
CA LYS A 21 2.96 -23.22 1.68
C LYS A 21 1.64 -23.05 0.94
N ILE A 22 1.25 -21.82 0.68
CA ILE A 22 0.05 -21.49 -0.10
C ILE A 22 0.51 -20.83 -1.40
N VAL A 23 0.14 -21.47 -2.53
CA VAL A 23 0.45 -20.99 -3.87
C VAL A 23 -0.71 -20.13 -4.36
N ALA A 24 -0.39 -18.92 -4.79
CA ALA A 24 -1.36 -17.98 -5.35
C ALA A 24 -0.97 -17.67 -6.80
N GLU A 25 -1.99 -17.49 -7.62
CA GLU A 25 -1.87 -17.02 -8.99
C GLU A 25 -2.28 -15.56 -9.05
N VAL A 26 -1.45 -14.73 -9.68
CA VAL A 26 -1.77 -13.33 -9.94
C VAL A 26 -2.63 -13.27 -11.20
N THR A 27 -3.90 -12.87 -11.04
CA THR A 27 -4.86 -12.82 -12.15
C THR A 27 -4.87 -11.49 -12.87
N ASN A 28 -4.63 -10.39 -12.16
CA ASN A 28 -4.62 -9.06 -12.75
C ASN A 28 -3.73 -8.10 -11.95
N VAL A 29 -3.04 -7.24 -12.67
CA VAL A 29 -2.21 -6.17 -12.08
C VAL A 29 -2.66 -4.84 -12.67
N GLU A 30 -3.31 -4.02 -11.86
CA GLU A 30 -3.69 -2.66 -12.23
C GLU A 30 -2.55 -1.71 -11.86
N LYS A 31 -2.02 -1.00 -12.86
CA LYS A 31 -0.99 0.03 -12.65
C LYS A 31 -1.54 1.20 -11.84
N PRO A 32 -0.69 1.95 -11.13
CA PRO A 32 -1.12 3.17 -10.46
C PRO A 32 -1.64 4.17 -11.50
N LYS A 33 -2.72 4.86 -11.17
CA LYS A 33 -3.33 5.88 -12.03
C LYS A 33 -3.15 7.26 -11.41
N TRP A 34 -3.40 8.29 -12.21
CA TRP A 34 -3.47 9.68 -11.76
C TRP A 34 -4.44 9.87 -10.59
N PHE A 35 -4.35 10.97 -9.89
CA PHE A 35 -5.12 11.28 -8.69
C PHE A 35 -4.87 10.30 -7.53
N ASN A 36 -3.59 9.94 -7.36
CA ASN A 36 -3.12 9.15 -6.23
C ASN A 36 -3.79 7.76 -6.08
N LYS A 37 -4.28 7.20 -7.20
CA LYS A 37 -4.84 5.85 -7.22
C LYS A 37 -3.70 4.82 -7.23
N ASN A 38 -3.54 4.13 -6.10
CA ASN A 38 -2.51 3.11 -5.93
C ASN A 38 -2.71 1.91 -6.85
N ALA A 39 -1.61 1.25 -7.21
CA ALA A 39 -1.63 -0.03 -7.90
C ALA A 39 -2.43 -1.07 -7.10
N ARG A 40 -3.09 -1.97 -7.81
CA ARG A 40 -3.87 -3.06 -7.22
C ARG A 40 -3.45 -4.38 -7.86
N VAL A 41 -3.35 -5.41 -7.03
CA VAL A 41 -3.02 -6.76 -7.48
C VAL A 41 -4.17 -7.68 -7.10
N SER A 42 -4.76 -8.32 -8.10
CA SER A 42 -5.74 -9.37 -7.92
C SER A 42 -5.04 -10.72 -7.94
N LEU A 43 -5.30 -11.54 -6.94
CA LEU A 43 -4.74 -12.88 -6.87
C LEU A 43 -5.80 -13.87 -6.40
N ILE A 44 -5.62 -15.13 -6.77
CA ILE A 44 -6.42 -16.26 -6.34
C ILE A 44 -5.48 -17.31 -5.77
N PHE A 45 -5.76 -17.79 -4.58
CA PHE A 45 -5.04 -18.91 -4.00
C PHE A 45 -5.54 -20.19 -4.63
N ARG A 46 -4.61 -21.00 -5.16
CA ARG A 46 -4.91 -22.21 -5.94
C ARG A 46 -4.58 -23.49 -5.24
N LYS A 47 -3.48 -23.52 -4.49
CA LYS A 47 -2.98 -24.76 -3.88
C LYS A 47 -2.46 -24.51 -2.47
N ILE A 48 -2.69 -25.50 -1.63
CA ILE A 48 -2.02 -25.67 -0.35
C ILE A 48 -1.02 -26.82 -0.51
N VAL A 49 0.22 -26.58 -0.13
CA VAL A 49 1.29 -27.57 -0.11
C VAL A 49 1.71 -27.77 1.33
N PHE A 50 1.43 -28.92 1.87
CA PHE A 50 1.78 -29.31 3.22
C PHE A 50 3.28 -29.60 3.36
N PRO A 51 3.83 -29.63 4.58
CA PRO A 51 5.24 -29.96 4.80
C PRO A 51 5.64 -31.37 4.34
N ASP A 52 4.69 -32.29 4.27
CA ASP A 52 4.83 -33.66 3.74
C ASP A 52 4.76 -33.75 2.19
N ASN A 53 4.75 -32.60 1.51
CA ASN A 53 4.56 -32.44 0.07
C ASN A 53 3.18 -32.86 -0.46
N THR A 54 2.22 -33.14 0.39
CA THR A 54 0.83 -33.34 -0.04
C THR A 54 0.28 -32.00 -0.56
N CYS A 55 -0.42 -32.04 -1.71
CA CYS A 55 -1.00 -30.86 -2.34
C CYS A 55 -2.52 -30.98 -2.35
N ILE A 56 -3.20 -29.89 -1.96
CA ILE A 56 -4.66 -29.78 -2.07
C ILE A 56 -4.99 -28.54 -2.90
N ASP A 57 -5.83 -28.72 -3.91
CA ASP A 57 -6.34 -27.60 -4.69
C ASP A 57 -7.42 -26.87 -3.90
N ILE A 58 -7.32 -25.54 -3.88
CA ILE A 58 -8.27 -24.67 -3.19
C ILE A 58 -8.68 -23.53 -4.09
N LYS A 59 -9.81 -22.90 -3.75
CA LYS A 59 -10.19 -21.61 -4.30
C LYS A 59 -10.39 -20.63 -3.15
N ALA A 60 -9.47 -19.70 -3.00
CA ALA A 60 -9.57 -18.66 -1.99
C ALA A 60 -9.18 -17.30 -2.57
N ARG A 61 -9.71 -16.23 -1.98
CA ARG A 61 -9.42 -14.85 -2.37
C ARG A 61 -8.93 -14.05 -1.17
N PRO A 62 -8.17 -12.97 -1.38
CA PRO A 62 -7.80 -12.08 -0.29
C PRO A 62 -9.02 -11.50 0.41
N PHE A 63 -8.98 -11.49 1.75
CA PHE A 63 -10.03 -10.87 2.57
C PHE A 63 -9.82 -9.35 2.60
N THR A 64 -10.14 -8.70 1.50
CA THR A 64 -10.14 -7.24 1.39
C THR A 64 -11.45 -6.80 0.75
N LYS A 65 -11.89 -5.57 1.03
CA LYS A 65 -13.16 -5.02 0.52
C LYS A 65 -13.32 -5.20 -1.01
N ASP A 66 -12.22 -5.10 -1.75
CA ASP A 66 -12.19 -5.20 -3.21
C ASP A 66 -11.61 -6.54 -3.70
N CYS A 67 -11.35 -7.51 -2.81
CA CYS A 67 -10.62 -8.75 -3.09
C CYS A 67 -9.28 -8.54 -3.82
N LYS A 68 -8.65 -7.36 -3.62
CA LYS A 68 -7.39 -6.96 -4.24
C LYS A 68 -6.39 -6.50 -3.19
N LEU A 69 -5.11 -6.83 -3.38
CA LEU A 69 -4.04 -6.27 -2.58
C LEU A 69 -3.68 -4.88 -3.09
N LYS A 70 -3.50 -3.93 -2.17
CA LYS A 70 -3.11 -2.55 -2.45
C LYS A 70 -2.24 -2.00 -1.33
N GLU A 71 -1.40 -1.02 -1.66
CA GLU A 71 -0.66 -0.28 -0.64
C GLU A 71 -1.63 0.43 0.33
N GLY A 72 -1.22 0.45 1.59
CA GLY A 72 -2.01 1.09 2.64
C GLY A 72 -2.13 2.61 2.46
N PRO A 73 -3.11 3.25 3.14
CA PRO A 73 -3.33 4.69 3.04
C PRO A 73 -2.16 5.53 3.57
N TRP A 74 -1.35 5.00 4.47
CA TRP A 74 -0.19 5.69 5.05
C TRP A 74 0.93 5.98 4.05
N THR A 75 1.15 5.10 3.05
CA THR A 75 2.13 5.34 1.99
C THR A 75 1.72 6.53 1.11
N THR A 76 0.43 6.65 0.84
CA THR A 76 -0.16 7.76 0.09
C THR A 76 -0.08 9.04 0.90
N ALA A 77 -0.44 9.00 2.18
CA ALA A 77 -0.35 10.16 3.08
C ALA A 77 1.10 10.65 3.21
N GLY A 78 2.07 9.75 3.39
CA GLY A 78 3.49 10.09 3.46
C GLY A 78 4.00 10.78 2.19
N LYS A 79 3.57 10.31 1.01
CA LYS A 79 3.92 10.93 -0.27
C LYS A 79 3.35 12.34 -0.40
N LEU A 80 2.08 12.55 -0.03
CA LEU A 80 1.45 13.88 -0.03
C LEU A 80 2.16 14.83 0.93
N THR A 81 2.42 14.39 2.15
CA THR A 81 3.11 15.19 3.16
C THR A 81 4.49 15.60 2.67
N LEU A 82 5.27 14.68 2.11
CA LEU A 82 6.61 14.96 1.61
C LEU A 82 6.57 15.99 0.46
N SER A 83 5.67 15.84 -0.51
CA SER A 83 5.54 16.80 -1.63
C SER A 83 5.12 18.19 -1.16
N THR A 84 4.22 18.27 -0.18
CA THR A 84 3.77 19.55 0.39
C THR A 84 4.90 20.23 1.14
N LEU A 85 5.68 19.50 1.95
CA LEU A 85 6.80 20.03 2.71
C LEU A 85 7.94 20.52 1.81
N THR A 86 8.31 19.74 0.79
CA THR A 86 9.42 20.10 -0.12
C THR A 86 9.10 21.36 -0.93
N LEU A 87 7.88 21.44 -1.49
CA LEU A 87 7.47 22.62 -2.24
C LEU A 87 7.12 23.82 -1.35
N GLY A 88 6.66 23.58 -0.13
CA GLY A 88 6.51 24.62 0.89
C GLY A 88 7.85 25.26 1.27
N ALA A 89 8.89 24.46 1.46
CA ALA A 89 10.24 24.94 1.73
C ALA A 89 10.83 25.71 0.52
N ALA A 90 10.61 25.19 -0.70
CA ALA A 90 11.03 25.88 -1.92
C ALA A 90 10.29 27.22 -2.11
N GLY A 91 8.98 27.25 -1.82
CA GLY A 91 8.17 28.49 -1.83
C GLY A 91 8.65 29.51 -0.81
N ALA A 92 9.03 29.07 0.39
CA ALA A 92 9.63 29.94 1.41
C ALA A 92 10.94 30.53 0.92
N GLY A 93 11.84 29.72 0.35
CA GLY A 93 13.12 30.17 -0.19
C GLY A 93 12.96 31.19 -1.31
N ALA A 94 12.06 30.93 -2.26
CA ALA A 94 11.74 31.85 -3.34
C ALA A 94 11.11 33.15 -2.80
N GLY A 95 10.16 33.06 -1.86
CA GLY A 95 9.51 34.22 -1.25
C GLY A 95 10.49 35.14 -0.54
N VAL A 96 11.45 34.56 0.20
CA VAL A 96 12.55 35.33 0.81
C VAL A 96 13.42 35.99 -0.26
N GLY A 97 13.82 35.21 -1.29
CA GLY A 97 14.64 35.75 -2.38
C GLY A 97 14.03 36.95 -3.08
N PHE A 98 12.76 36.84 -3.45
CA PHE A 98 12.04 37.97 -4.07
C PHE A 98 11.85 39.17 -3.13
N ALA A 99 11.63 38.95 -1.83
CA ALA A 99 11.50 40.02 -0.85
C ALA A 99 12.83 40.75 -0.59
N PHE A 100 13.96 40.07 -0.78
CA PHE A 100 15.29 40.62 -0.55
C PHE A 100 15.71 41.64 -1.61
N ILE A 101 15.28 41.45 -2.87
CA ILE A 101 15.66 42.27 -3.99
C ILE A 101 15.19 43.74 -3.83
N PRO A 102 13.92 44.02 -3.53
CA PRO A 102 13.46 45.39 -3.39
C PRO A 102 13.74 46.00 -2.01
N ASN A 103 13.69 45.24 -0.93
CA ASN A 103 13.89 45.76 0.43
C ASN A 103 14.06 44.62 1.47
N PRO A 104 15.21 44.54 2.15
CA PRO A 104 15.49 43.44 3.10
C PRO A 104 14.57 43.43 4.32
N ALA A 105 13.92 44.55 4.64
CA ALA A 105 12.99 44.64 5.77
C ALA A 105 11.67 43.87 5.55
N LYS A 106 11.40 43.35 4.33
CA LYS A 106 10.13 42.66 3.99
C LYS A 106 10.25 41.15 3.93
N ILE A 107 11.28 40.56 4.52
CA ILE A 107 11.49 39.10 4.55
C ILE A 107 10.26 38.37 5.12
N GLY A 108 9.65 38.92 6.18
CA GLY A 108 8.45 38.34 6.78
C GLY A 108 7.26 38.27 5.81
N THR A 109 7.07 39.27 4.96
CA THR A 109 6.03 39.28 3.93
C THR A 109 6.30 38.23 2.85
N GLY A 110 7.57 38.07 2.43
CA GLY A 110 7.96 37.03 1.47
C GLY A 110 7.71 35.64 1.98
N LEU A 111 8.02 35.35 3.25
CA LEU A 111 7.70 34.06 3.90
C LEU A 111 6.19 33.86 4.05
N ALA A 112 5.45 34.87 4.48
CA ALA A 112 4.01 34.78 4.68
C ALA A 112 3.24 34.47 3.39
N ILE A 113 3.76 34.84 2.22
CA ILE A 113 3.16 34.53 0.93
C ILE A 113 3.78 33.23 0.32
N GLY A 114 5.10 33.12 0.39
CA GLY A 114 5.83 32.02 -0.26
C GLY A 114 5.50 30.65 0.32
N ILE A 115 5.37 30.53 1.65
CA ILE A 115 5.03 29.26 2.28
C ILE A 115 3.63 28.77 1.89
N PRO A 116 2.54 29.53 2.04
CA PRO A 116 1.20 29.07 1.66
C PRO A 116 1.09 28.75 0.18
N VAL A 117 1.68 29.56 -0.70
CA VAL A 117 1.69 29.30 -2.14
C VAL A 117 2.45 28.02 -2.46
N GLY A 118 3.65 27.84 -1.93
CA GLY A 118 4.45 26.63 -2.13
C GLY A 118 3.74 25.38 -1.60
N CYS A 119 3.14 25.46 -0.41
CA CYS A 119 2.37 24.36 0.16
C CYS A 119 1.13 24.00 -0.68
N SER A 120 0.36 25.00 -1.14
CA SER A 120 -0.83 24.75 -1.97
C SER A 120 -0.47 24.14 -3.32
N VAL A 121 0.57 24.62 -3.99
CA VAL A 121 1.09 24.03 -5.23
C VAL A 121 1.58 22.60 -4.97
N GLY A 122 2.32 22.37 -3.88
CA GLY A 122 2.81 21.07 -3.48
C GLY A 122 1.68 20.05 -3.22
N LEU A 123 0.61 20.50 -2.58
CA LEU A 123 -0.55 19.68 -2.32
C LEU A 123 -1.28 19.32 -3.63
N VAL A 124 -1.52 20.30 -4.50
CA VAL A 124 -2.17 20.08 -5.80
C VAL A 124 -1.35 19.12 -6.67
N LEU A 125 -0.04 19.33 -6.80
CA LEU A 125 0.84 18.44 -7.55
C LEU A 125 0.89 17.06 -6.92
N GLY A 126 0.96 16.96 -5.60
CA GLY A 126 0.90 15.69 -4.89
C GLY A 126 -0.40 14.91 -5.13
N LEU A 127 -1.54 15.60 -5.21
CA LEU A 127 -2.83 14.98 -5.52
C LEU A 127 -2.92 14.50 -6.98
N ILE A 128 -2.41 15.26 -7.93
CA ILE A 128 -2.48 14.93 -9.37
C ILE A 128 -1.52 13.79 -9.72
N THR A 129 -0.41 13.62 -8.99
CA THR A 129 0.58 12.57 -9.31
C THR A 129 -0.01 11.15 -9.24
N PRO A 130 0.58 10.19 -10.00
CA PRO A 130 0.17 8.79 -9.92
C PRO A 130 0.35 8.22 -8.51
N GLY A 131 -0.51 7.29 -8.14
CA GLY A 131 -0.42 6.55 -6.88
C GLY A 131 0.85 5.70 -6.75
N CYS A 132 0.99 5.04 -5.61
CA CYS A 132 2.13 4.18 -5.32
C CYS A 132 2.01 2.83 -6.03
N HIS A 133 3.18 2.26 -6.43
CA HIS A 133 3.26 0.88 -6.87
C HIS A 133 3.11 -0.06 -5.68
N TYR A 134 2.38 -1.16 -5.86
CA TYR A 134 2.31 -2.20 -4.84
C TYR A 134 3.64 -2.95 -4.78
N LYS A 135 4.21 -3.05 -3.59
CA LYS A 135 5.40 -3.86 -3.29
C LYS A 135 5.05 -4.82 -2.17
N ALA A 136 5.02 -6.12 -2.50
CA ALA A 136 4.87 -7.15 -1.47
C ALA A 136 6.06 -7.09 -0.50
N LYS A 137 5.77 -6.94 0.78
CA LYS A 137 6.79 -6.91 1.83
C LYS A 137 6.96 -8.30 2.42
N LYS A 138 8.21 -8.70 2.65
CA LYS A 138 8.49 -9.94 3.37
C LYS A 138 7.91 -9.86 4.78
N GLY A 139 7.10 -10.87 5.16
CA GLY A 139 6.43 -10.89 6.47
C GLY A 139 5.07 -10.18 6.50
N GLU A 140 4.58 -9.62 5.39
CA GLU A 140 3.23 -9.06 5.31
C GLU A 140 2.18 -10.17 5.44
N ALA A 141 1.28 -10.02 6.42
CA ALA A 141 0.17 -10.96 6.61
C ALA A 141 -0.95 -10.67 5.60
N VAL A 142 -1.37 -11.71 4.89
CA VAL A 142 -2.52 -11.65 3.97
C VAL A 142 -3.59 -12.60 4.49
N TYR A 143 -4.76 -12.03 4.81
CA TYR A 143 -5.92 -12.82 5.18
C TYR A 143 -6.64 -13.28 3.91
N ALA A 144 -7.13 -14.53 3.91
CA ALA A 144 -7.83 -15.13 2.79
C ALA A 144 -9.16 -15.70 3.24
N ILE A 145 -10.16 -15.65 2.36
CA ILE A 145 -11.44 -16.35 2.52
C ILE A 145 -11.45 -17.52 1.53
N LEU A 146 -11.77 -18.69 2.05
CA LEU A 146 -12.07 -19.87 1.24
C LEU A 146 -13.43 -19.70 0.57
N LEU A 147 -13.50 -20.01 -0.72
CA LEU A 147 -14.75 -19.94 -1.49
C LEU A 147 -15.45 -21.30 -1.56
N ASP A 148 -14.69 -22.39 -1.40
CA ASP A 148 -15.20 -23.74 -1.41
C ASP A 148 -14.92 -24.43 -0.06
N GLN A 149 -15.72 -25.42 0.30
CA GLN A 149 -15.49 -26.25 1.48
C GLN A 149 -14.21 -27.07 1.30
N LEU A 150 -13.36 -27.04 2.30
CA LEU A 150 -12.11 -27.78 2.32
C LEU A 150 -12.39 -29.20 2.81
N SER A 151 -12.50 -30.16 1.90
CA SER A 151 -12.61 -31.57 2.24
C SER A 151 -11.20 -32.14 2.39
N ILE A 152 -10.71 -32.21 3.61
CA ILE A 152 -9.44 -32.90 3.93
C ILE A 152 -9.81 -34.36 4.14
N CYS A 153 -9.64 -35.18 3.10
CA CYS A 153 -9.68 -36.63 3.29
C CYS A 153 -8.47 -37.07 4.13
N LYS A 154 -8.76 -37.74 5.21
CA LYS A 154 -7.78 -38.29 6.12
C LYS A 154 -7.25 -39.63 5.59
#